data_5916dd7fd4fb9412ddb898f3a83bf625
#
_entry.id   5916dd7fd4fb9412ddb898f3a83bf625
#
_cell.length_a   1.000
_cell.length_b   1.000
_cell.length_c   1.000
_cell.angle_alpha   90.00
_cell.angle_beta   90.00
_cell.angle_gamma   90.00
#
_symmetry.space_group_name_H-M   'P 1'
#
loop_
_entity.id
_entity.type
_entity.pdbx_description
1 polymer ?
#
loop_
_entity_poly.entity_id
_entity_poly.type
_entity_poly.pdbx_seq_one_letter_code
_entity_poly.pdbx_strand_id
1 'polypeptide(L)'
;MAPLPPAKRYTLAALLATLAVAAIVTVFFVLLCPARITFSVARTGSSHISSGPAGGGSSVLSLTLAADNPSRRAKVTYESMFVDVSNSTAPGAQGDNWVRATVTTRMPLRQQGRTAAIEVTVPLMDAPWTQDFTGNMSSLFSVMVTAQARFRVGVAWTRLYDIKVSCSPVSFFTAKAIPAGAAAAAGGAAGQPVRCV
;
A
#
# COMPACT_ATOMS: atom_id res chain seq x y z
N MET A 1 -28.87 -16.03 55.41
CA MET A 1 -27.86 -15.16 54.76
C MET A 1 -27.99 -13.77 55.34
N ALA A 2 -26.99 -13.30 56.10
CA ALA A 2 -27.02 -11.96 56.71
C ALA A 2 -26.91 -10.87 55.63
N PRO A 3 -27.76 -9.83 55.67
CA PRO A 3 -27.69 -8.73 54.71
C PRO A 3 -26.37 -7.97 54.89
N LEU A 4 -25.62 -7.83 53.81
CA LEU A 4 -24.39 -7.04 53.81
C LEU A 4 -24.68 -5.59 54.28
N PRO A 5 -23.82 -5.00 55.11
CA PRO A 5 -23.98 -3.64 55.55
C PRO A 5 -24.00 -2.67 54.35
N PRO A 6 -24.77 -1.56 54.36
CA PRO A 6 -25.02 -0.71 53.21
C PRO A 6 -23.74 -0.17 52.61
N ALA A 7 -22.72 0.15 53.38
CA ALA A 7 -21.41 0.62 52.89
C ALA A 7 -20.73 -0.41 51.95
N LYS A 8 -20.78 -1.69 52.31
CA LYS A 8 -20.20 -2.77 51.47
C LYS A 8 -20.96 -2.99 50.18
N ARG A 9 -22.27 -2.71 50.15
CA ARG A 9 -23.08 -2.79 48.92
C ARG A 9 -22.71 -1.65 47.95
N TYR A 10 -22.49 -0.43 48.41
CA TYR A 10 -22.07 0.70 47.59
C TYR A 10 -20.66 0.52 47.06
N THR A 11 -19.72 0.00 47.85
CA THR A 11 -18.35 -0.28 47.35
C THR A 11 -18.35 -1.38 46.30
N LEU A 12 -19.13 -2.44 46.49
CA LEU A 12 -19.26 -3.50 45.49
C LEU A 12 -19.90 -3.00 44.20
N ALA A 13 -20.97 -2.21 44.31
CA ALA A 13 -21.62 -1.61 43.14
C ALA A 13 -20.69 -0.67 42.35
N ALA A 14 -19.91 0.17 43.04
CA ALA A 14 -18.92 1.03 42.42
C ALA A 14 -17.83 0.22 41.71
N LEU A 15 -17.36 -0.85 42.34
CA LEU A 15 -16.34 -1.72 41.75
C LEU A 15 -16.84 -2.45 40.49
N LEU A 16 -18.07 -2.93 40.50
CA LEU A 16 -18.70 -3.53 39.33
C LEU A 16 -18.93 -2.52 38.21
N ALA A 17 -19.33 -1.30 38.55
CA ALA A 17 -19.52 -0.23 37.55
C ALA A 17 -18.19 0.17 36.89
N THR A 18 -17.12 0.32 37.66
CA THR A 18 -15.78 0.63 37.10
C THR A 18 -15.26 -0.50 36.21
N LEU A 19 -15.47 -1.74 36.62
CA LEU A 19 -15.07 -2.92 35.85
C LEU A 19 -15.86 -3.00 34.53
N ALA A 20 -17.15 -2.72 34.54
CA ALA A 20 -17.99 -2.68 33.35
C ALA A 20 -17.54 -1.56 32.38
N VAL A 21 -17.26 -0.36 32.89
CA VAL A 21 -16.74 0.73 32.08
C VAL A 21 -15.37 0.38 31.49
N ALA A 22 -14.46 -0.17 32.27
CA ALA A 22 -13.15 -0.62 31.80
C ALA A 22 -13.28 -1.70 30.71
N ALA A 23 -14.17 -2.66 30.86
CA ALA A 23 -14.43 -3.68 29.85
C ALA A 23 -14.98 -3.08 28.55
N ILE A 24 -15.92 -2.14 28.62
CA ILE A 24 -16.47 -1.44 27.46
C ILE A 24 -15.36 -0.67 26.74
N VAL A 25 -14.56 0.12 27.49
CA VAL A 25 -13.44 0.89 26.92
C VAL A 25 -12.43 -0.03 26.25
N THR A 26 -12.06 -1.14 26.89
CA THR A 26 -11.13 -2.12 26.31
C THR A 26 -11.68 -2.73 25.03
N VAL A 27 -12.96 -3.11 25.02
CA VAL A 27 -13.62 -3.63 23.81
C VAL A 27 -13.61 -2.59 22.70
N PHE A 28 -13.91 -1.32 23.01
CA PHE A 28 -13.84 -0.23 22.04
C PHE A 28 -12.42 -0.06 21.48
N PHE A 29 -11.39 -0.04 22.31
CA PHE A 29 -10.00 0.07 21.85
C PHE A 29 -9.58 -1.11 20.99
N VAL A 30 -9.91 -2.33 21.37
CA VAL A 30 -9.56 -3.54 20.60
C VAL A 30 -10.32 -3.61 19.27
N LEU A 31 -11.58 -3.17 19.23
CA LEU A 31 -12.38 -3.19 18.00
C LEU A 31 -12.05 -2.02 17.06
N LEU A 32 -11.69 -0.86 17.59
CA LEU A 32 -11.40 0.35 16.81
C LEU A 32 -9.91 0.49 16.46
N CYS A 33 -9.03 -0.37 16.99
CA CYS A 33 -7.63 -0.36 16.59
C CYS A 33 -7.54 -0.75 15.10
N PRO A 34 -7.10 0.16 14.23
CA PRO A 34 -7.06 -0.12 12.79
C PRO A 34 -6.12 -1.28 12.53
N ALA A 35 -6.57 -2.22 11.71
CA ALA A 35 -5.71 -3.29 11.24
C ALA A 35 -4.51 -2.67 10.51
N ARG A 36 -3.30 -3.13 10.85
CA ARG A 36 -2.08 -2.68 10.15
C ARG A 36 -2.10 -3.27 8.75
N ILE A 37 -2.39 -2.44 7.77
CA ILE A 37 -2.27 -2.82 6.36
C ILE A 37 -0.80 -2.76 5.99
N THR A 38 -0.32 -3.79 5.32
CA THR A 38 1.02 -3.82 4.76
C THR A 38 0.94 -3.70 3.25
N PHE A 39 1.75 -2.82 2.69
CA PHE A 39 1.90 -2.68 1.25
C PHE A 39 3.19 -3.37 0.79
N SER A 40 3.16 -3.91 -0.40
CA SER A 40 4.34 -4.45 -1.07
C SER A 40 4.22 -4.26 -2.57
N VAL A 41 5.36 -4.10 -3.23
CA VAL A 41 5.44 -4.13 -4.70
C VAL A 41 5.49 -5.58 -5.14
N ALA A 42 4.43 -6.05 -5.79
CA ALA A 42 4.30 -7.44 -6.21
C ALA A 42 4.87 -7.68 -7.60
N ARG A 43 4.70 -6.72 -8.50
CA ARG A 43 5.21 -6.80 -9.88
C ARG A 43 5.63 -5.42 -10.36
N THR A 44 6.65 -5.40 -11.20
CA THR A 44 7.10 -4.21 -11.90
C THR A 44 7.32 -4.56 -13.37
N GLY A 45 7.19 -3.58 -14.23
CA GLY A 45 7.43 -3.74 -15.66
C GLY A 45 7.70 -2.39 -16.32
N SER A 46 8.30 -2.45 -17.49
CA SER A 46 8.50 -1.31 -18.37
C SER A 46 8.01 -1.64 -19.77
N SER A 47 7.31 -0.72 -20.39
CA SER A 47 6.87 -0.84 -21.77
C SER A 47 7.24 0.41 -22.56
N HIS A 48 7.72 0.23 -23.78
CA HIS A 48 7.92 1.30 -24.71
C HIS A 48 6.72 1.38 -25.64
N ILE A 49 6.06 2.53 -25.65
CA ILE A 49 4.98 2.81 -26.60
C ILE A 49 5.61 3.61 -27.73
N SER A 50 5.87 2.98 -28.86
CA SER A 50 6.29 3.67 -30.07
C SER A 50 5.07 4.31 -30.72
N SER A 51 4.93 5.62 -30.56
CA SER A 51 3.85 6.38 -31.19
C SER A 51 4.30 6.86 -32.58
N GLY A 52 3.96 6.10 -33.61
CA GLY A 52 3.96 6.56 -35.01
C GLY A 52 5.32 6.90 -35.66
N PRO A 53 5.30 7.30 -36.93
CA PRO A 53 6.50 7.50 -37.76
C PRO A 53 7.35 8.73 -37.42
N ALA A 54 6.96 9.51 -36.43
CA ALA A 54 7.67 10.73 -35.99
C ALA A 54 8.68 10.51 -34.87
N GLY A 55 8.98 9.27 -34.49
CA GLY A 55 10.11 8.94 -33.58
C GLY A 55 9.98 9.32 -32.11
N GLY A 56 8.84 9.80 -31.65
CA GLY A 56 8.59 10.08 -30.24
C GLY A 56 8.13 8.83 -29.51
N GLY A 57 9.05 8.01 -29.02
CA GLY A 57 8.71 6.87 -28.15
C GLY A 57 8.47 7.34 -26.71
N SER A 58 7.33 7.03 -26.14
CA SER A 58 7.09 7.22 -24.71
C SER A 58 7.34 5.92 -23.95
N SER A 59 8.12 6.02 -22.88
CA SER A 59 8.32 4.92 -21.96
C SER A 59 7.32 5.01 -20.82
N VAL A 60 6.73 3.89 -20.47
CA VAL A 60 5.75 3.79 -19.39
C VAL A 60 6.22 2.70 -18.43
N LEU A 61 6.30 3.03 -17.15
CA LEU A 61 6.54 2.04 -16.12
C LEU A 61 5.20 1.57 -15.57
N SER A 62 5.09 0.27 -15.34
CA SER A 62 3.93 -0.34 -14.70
C SER A 62 4.35 -0.99 -13.38
N LEU A 63 3.54 -0.86 -12.37
CA LEU A 63 3.75 -1.55 -11.11
C LEU A 63 2.42 -2.05 -10.55
N THR A 64 2.46 -3.21 -9.90
CA THR A 64 1.33 -3.75 -9.17
C THR A 64 1.67 -3.72 -7.67
N LEU A 65 0.91 -2.94 -6.92
CA LEU A 65 0.98 -2.91 -5.46
C LEU A 65 0.05 -3.97 -4.90
N ALA A 66 0.54 -4.74 -3.94
CA ALA A 66 -0.28 -5.64 -3.14
C ALA A 66 -0.51 -4.99 -1.77
N ALA A 67 -1.78 -4.77 -1.43
CA ALA A 67 -2.19 -4.32 -0.11
C ALA A 67 -2.70 -5.53 0.68
N ASP A 68 -1.98 -5.94 1.72
CA ASP A 68 -2.35 -7.08 2.58
C ASP A 68 -2.99 -6.60 3.87
N ASN A 69 -4.21 -7.10 4.11
CA ASN A 69 -4.95 -6.89 5.34
C ASN A 69 -4.91 -8.17 6.18
N PRO A 70 -4.11 -8.24 7.24
CA PRO A 70 -4.01 -9.43 8.08
C PRO A 70 -5.27 -9.67 8.92
N SER A 71 -6.13 -8.66 9.05
CA SER A 71 -7.35 -8.76 9.85
C SER A 71 -8.44 -9.55 9.13
N ARG A 72 -8.92 -10.61 9.76
CA ARG A 72 -10.10 -11.35 9.30
C ARG A 72 -11.43 -10.67 9.67
N ARG A 73 -11.39 -9.71 10.60
CA ARG A 73 -12.58 -9.05 11.16
C ARG A 73 -12.85 -7.68 10.54
N ALA A 74 -11.81 -7.00 10.09
CA ALA A 74 -11.92 -5.67 9.51
C ALA A 74 -11.86 -5.77 7.97
N LYS A 75 -12.90 -5.29 7.30
CA LYS A 75 -12.90 -5.06 5.86
C LYS A 75 -12.33 -3.68 5.59
N VAL A 76 -11.60 -3.53 4.50
CA VAL A 76 -10.97 -2.26 4.11
C VAL A 76 -11.60 -1.73 2.83
N THR A 77 -11.81 -0.43 2.80
CA THR A 77 -12.18 0.30 1.59
C THR A 77 -11.17 1.44 1.41
N TYR A 78 -10.45 1.42 0.30
CA TYR A 78 -9.56 2.49 -0.12
C TYR A 78 -10.39 3.52 -0.87
N GLU A 79 -10.53 4.71 -0.32
CA GLU A 79 -11.32 5.80 -0.93
C GLU A 79 -10.51 6.51 -2.02
N SER A 80 -9.23 6.76 -1.75
CA SER A 80 -8.30 7.34 -2.70
C SER A 80 -6.89 6.79 -2.49
N MET A 81 -6.08 6.83 -3.53
CA MET A 81 -4.69 6.42 -3.49
C MET A 81 -3.87 7.27 -4.43
N PHE A 82 -2.74 7.74 -3.94
CA PHE A 82 -1.73 8.47 -4.70
C PHE A 82 -0.43 7.70 -4.61
N VAL A 83 0.25 7.60 -5.73
CA VAL A 83 1.54 6.92 -5.83
C VAL A 83 2.49 7.87 -6.51
N ASP A 84 3.61 8.13 -5.86
CA ASP A 84 4.67 8.97 -6.39
C ASP A 84 5.93 8.11 -6.53
N VAL A 85 6.67 8.27 -7.62
CA VAL A 85 7.87 7.49 -7.93
C VAL A 85 9.05 8.43 -8.13
N SER A 86 10.18 8.08 -7.54
CA SER A 86 11.44 8.83 -7.69
C SER A 86 12.57 7.88 -8.10
N ASN A 87 13.53 8.37 -8.84
CA ASN A 87 14.76 7.66 -9.18
C ASN A 87 15.82 7.68 -8.08
N SER A 88 15.51 8.26 -6.92
CA SER A 88 16.40 8.30 -5.76
C SER A 88 16.02 7.22 -4.76
N THR A 89 17.01 6.50 -4.24
CA THR A 89 16.84 5.54 -3.15
C THR A 89 17.09 6.13 -1.76
N ALA A 90 17.49 7.40 -1.70
CA ALA A 90 17.75 8.06 -0.43
C ALA A 90 16.44 8.28 0.34
N PRO A 91 16.31 7.76 1.57
CA PRO A 91 15.13 7.99 2.38
C PRO A 91 15.03 9.48 2.71
N GLY A 92 13.89 10.09 2.39
CA GLY A 92 13.63 11.50 2.69
C GLY A 92 14.15 12.50 1.66
N ALA A 93 14.60 12.08 0.48
CA ALA A 93 14.90 12.97 -0.63
C ALA A 93 13.60 13.68 -1.06
N GLN A 94 13.25 14.75 -0.34
CA GLN A 94 12.23 15.72 -0.74
C GLN A 94 12.84 16.65 -1.78
N GLY A 95 13.10 16.13 -2.97
CA GLY A 95 13.55 16.92 -4.11
C GLY A 95 12.51 16.88 -5.21
N ASP A 96 12.65 17.76 -6.20
CA ASP A 96 11.75 17.94 -7.34
C ASP A 96 11.66 16.73 -8.31
N ASN A 97 12.22 15.58 -7.92
CA ASN A 97 12.38 14.40 -8.76
C ASN A 97 11.27 13.34 -8.56
N TRP A 98 10.13 13.71 -7.96
CA TRP A 98 9.00 12.83 -7.81
C TRP A 98 8.03 12.98 -8.98
N VAL A 99 7.69 11.86 -9.58
CA VAL A 99 6.69 11.79 -10.65
C VAL A 99 5.44 11.13 -10.13
N ARG A 100 4.32 11.79 -10.31
CA ARG A 100 3.02 11.24 -9.93
C ARG A 100 2.60 10.16 -10.90
N ALA A 101 2.34 8.97 -10.35
CA ALA A 101 1.81 7.86 -11.09
C ALA A 101 0.28 7.91 -11.17
N THR A 102 -0.26 7.34 -12.22
CA THR A 102 -1.69 7.17 -12.39
C THR A 102 -2.13 5.81 -11.84
N VAL A 103 -3.01 5.81 -10.86
CA VAL A 103 -3.63 4.58 -10.36
C VAL A 103 -4.72 4.18 -11.35
N THR A 104 -4.53 3.06 -12.04
CA THR A 104 -5.48 2.54 -13.05
C THR A 104 -6.60 1.73 -12.43
N THR A 105 -6.38 1.19 -11.23
CA THR A 105 -7.43 0.51 -10.47
C THR A 105 -8.51 1.51 -10.04
N ARG A 106 -9.76 1.17 -10.35
CA ARG A 106 -10.91 2.04 -10.03
C ARG A 106 -11.09 2.21 -8.53
N MET A 107 -11.18 3.48 -8.10
CA MET A 107 -11.49 3.85 -6.72
C MET A 107 -12.97 4.30 -6.59
N PRO A 108 -13.64 4.06 -5.45
CA PRO A 108 -13.14 3.39 -4.24
C PRO A 108 -12.99 1.87 -4.40
N LEU A 109 -11.88 1.33 -3.92
CA LEU A 109 -11.58 -0.09 -3.97
C LEU A 109 -11.97 -0.78 -2.65
N ARG A 110 -12.92 -1.71 -2.73
CA ARG A 110 -13.30 -2.56 -1.59
C ARG A 110 -12.49 -3.85 -1.61
N GLN A 111 -11.69 -4.05 -0.59
CA GLN A 111 -10.93 -5.27 -0.44
C GLN A 111 -11.85 -6.41 0.02
N GLN A 112 -12.04 -7.40 -0.86
CA GLN A 112 -12.92 -8.55 -0.61
C GLN A 112 -12.18 -9.72 0.04
N GLY A 113 -10.87 -9.79 -0.12
CA GLY A 113 -10.01 -10.83 0.40
C GLY A 113 -8.93 -10.29 1.33
N ARG A 114 -7.94 -11.13 1.59
CA ARG A 114 -6.79 -10.75 2.39
C ARG A 114 -5.90 -9.76 1.66
N THR A 115 -5.69 -9.94 0.36
CA THR A 115 -4.81 -9.13 -0.46
C THR A 115 -5.60 -8.46 -1.58
N ALA A 116 -5.36 -7.18 -1.83
CA ALA A 116 -5.87 -6.44 -2.98
C ALA A 116 -4.70 -6.07 -3.89
N ALA A 117 -4.84 -6.32 -5.19
CA ALA A 117 -3.91 -5.87 -6.20
C ALA A 117 -4.35 -4.50 -6.75
N ILE A 118 -3.41 -3.57 -6.81
CA ILE A 118 -3.64 -2.20 -7.27
C ILE A 118 -2.66 -1.93 -8.39
N GLU A 119 -3.18 -1.66 -9.56
CA GLU A 119 -2.37 -1.39 -10.74
C GLU A 119 -2.10 0.10 -10.88
N VAL A 120 -0.85 0.41 -11.16
CA VAL A 120 -0.33 1.77 -11.25
C VAL A 120 0.54 1.91 -12.49
N THR A 121 0.37 3.01 -13.18
CA THR A 121 1.11 3.34 -14.40
C THR A 121 1.81 4.68 -14.20
N VAL A 122 3.10 4.72 -14.52
CA VAL A 122 3.94 5.92 -14.41
C VAL A 122 4.29 6.38 -15.81
N PRO A 123 3.73 7.50 -16.28
CA PRO A 123 4.14 8.09 -17.56
C PRO A 123 5.50 8.76 -17.37
N LEU A 124 6.46 8.45 -18.24
CA LEU A 124 7.81 8.99 -18.17
C LEU A 124 8.01 10.24 -19.05
N MET A 125 6.99 10.67 -19.80
CA MET A 125 7.13 11.72 -20.80
C MET A 125 7.66 13.06 -20.25
N ASP A 126 7.31 13.39 -19.01
CA ASP A 126 7.66 14.68 -18.41
C ASP A 126 8.55 14.52 -17.16
N ALA A 127 9.12 13.34 -16.94
CA ALA A 127 9.96 13.14 -15.79
C ALA A 127 11.33 13.81 -15.99
N PRO A 128 11.79 14.64 -15.04
CA PRO A 128 13.06 15.37 -15.18
C PRO A 128 14.28 14.43 -15.29
N TRP A 129 14.10 13.16 -14.97
CA TRP A 129 15.14 12.13 -15.01
C TRP A 129 14.99 11.14 -16.18
N THR A 130 14.08 11.39 -17.14
CA THR A 130 13.90 10.52 -18.33
C THR A 130 15.11 10.56 -19.27
N GLN A 131 15.87 11.62 -19.24
CA GLN A 131 17.09 11.74 -20.06
C GLN A 131 18.19 10.77 -19.63
N ASP A 132 18.21 10.38 -18.36
CA ASP A 132 19.16 9.41 -17.82
C ASP A 132 18.85 7.94 -18.17
N PHE A 133 17.67 7.69 -18.76
CA PHE A 133 17.23 6.36 -19.18
C PHE A 133 17.91 5.80 -20.43
N THR A 134 18.75 6.57 -21.07
CA THR A 134 19.32 6.20 -22.38
C THR A 134 20.48 5.21 -22.33
N GLY A 135 20.99 4.83 -21.17
CA GLY A 135 22.21 4.03 -21.17
C GLY A 135 22.33 2.86 -20.19
N ASN A 136 21.95 3.01 -18.97
CA ASN A 136 22.25 1.99 -17.96
C ASN A 136 21.06 1.76 -17.04
N MET A 137 20.27 0.73 -17.37
CA MET A 137 18.99 0.42 -16.71
C MET A 137 19.15 -0.33 -15.36
N SER A 138 20.12 0.03 -14.55
CA SER A 138 20.28 -0.50 -13.20
C SER A 138 19.71 0.44 -12.13
N SER A 139 18.90 1.42 -12.54
CA SER A 139 18.34 2.41 -11.61
C SER A 139 17.38 1.75 -10.63
N LEU A 140 17.64 2.00 -9.37
CA LEU A 140 16.75 1.65 -8.27
C LEU A 140 15.85 2.85 -7.98
N PHE A 141 14.59 2.57 -7.71
CA PHE A 141 13.56 3.58 -7.51
C PHE A 141 13.02 3.51 -6.08
N SER A 142 12.50 4.64 -5.64
CA SER A 142 11.63 4.71 -4.46
C SER A 142 10.21 4.98 -4.88
N VAL A 143 9.28 4.25 -4.29
CA VAL A 143 7.85 4.40 -4.52
C VAL A 143 7.21 4.83 -3.21
N MET A 144 6.56 5.99 -3.20
CA MET A 144 5.78 6.48 -2.07
C MET A 144 4.30 6.27 -2.34
N VAL A 145 3.63 5.59 -1.42
CA VAL A 145 2.20 5.33 -1.51
C VAL A 145 1.50 6.10 -0.40
N THR A 146 0.53 6.94 -0.78
CA THR A 146 -0.37 7.62 0.15
C THR A 146 -1.78 7.13 -0.13
N ALA A 147 -2.37 6.39 0.80
CA ALA A 147 -3.70 5.81 0.67
C ALA A 147 -4.63 6.32 1.75
N GLN A 148 -5.86 6.66 1.37
CA GLN A 148 -6.94 6.96 2.32
C GLN A 148 -7.85 5.76 2.45
N ALA A 149 -7.94 5.21 3.64
CA ALA A 149 -8.68 3.98 3.88
C ALA A 149 -9.67 4.11 5.04
N ARG A 150 -10.82 3.44 4.88
CA ARG A 150 -11.79 3.20 5.96
C ARG A 150 -11.85 1.73 6.28
N PHE A 151 -12.02 1.45 7.55
CA PHE A 151 -12.21 0.10 8.02
C PHE A 151 -13.67 -0.13 8.42
N ARG A 152 -14.17 -1.31 8.11
CA ARG A 152 -15.47 -1.77 8.57
C ARG A 152 -15.28 -2.97 9.49
N VAL A 153 -15.73 -2.82 10.73
CA VAL A 153 -15.72 -3.90 11.73
C VAL A 153 -17.17 -4.21 12.10
N GLY A 154 -17.66 -5.35 11.66
CA GLY A 154 -19.08 -5.69 11.78
C GLY A 154 -19.96 -4.69 11.01
N VAL A 155 -20.80 -3.94 11.74
CA VAL A 155 -21.70 -2.91 11.19
C VAL A 155 -21.11 -1.51 11.29
N ALA A 156 -20.05 -1.31 12.05
CA ALA A 156 -19.44 0.00 12.33
C ALA A 156 -18.38 0.35 11.29
N TRP A 157 -18.34 1.62 10.91
CA TRP A 157 -17.29 2.20 10.08
C TRP A 157 -16.37 3.05 10.94
N THR A 158 -15.07 2.99 10.65
CA THR A 158 -14.12 3.91 11.26
C THR A 158 -14.09 5.25 10.51
N ARG A 159 -13.41 6.21 11.11
CA ARG A 159 -12.99 7.42 10.40
C ARG A 159 -12.04 7.07 9.25
N LEU A 160 -11.80 8.02 8.38
CA LEU A 160 -10.80 7.93 7.32
C LEU A 160 -9.40 7.99 7.93
N TYR A 161 -8.52 7.11 7.49
CA TYR A 161 -7.12 7.06 7.89
C TYR A 161 -6.23 7.30 6.70
N ASP A 162 -5.24 8.16 6.87
CA ASP A 162 -4.18 8.37 5.89
C ASP A 162 -3.03 7.41 6.19
N ILE A 163 -2.70 6.58 5.22
CA ILE A 163 -1.63 5.60 5.28
C ILE A 163 -0.54 6.06 4.32
N LYS A 164 0.65 6.36 4.84
CA LYS A 164 1.82 6.70 4.03
C LYS A 164 2.86 5.62 4.23
N VAL A 165 3.36 5.06 3.13
CA VAL A 165 4.42 4.04 3.14
C VAL A 165 5.39 4.31 2.00
N SER A 166 6.65 3.95 2.23
CA SER A 166 7.72 4.03 1.24
C SER A 166 8.22 2.64 0.91
N CYS A 167 8.36 2.34 -0.37
CA CYS A 167 8.88 1.10 -0.88
C CYS A 167 10.20 1.38 -1.59
N SER A 168 11.31 0.92 -1.05
CA SER A 168 12.66 1.10 -1.62
C SER A 168 13.55 -0.07 -1.18
N PRO A 169 14.45 -0.56 -2.04
CA PRO A 169 14.60 -0.24 -3.45
C PRO A 169 13.63 -1.01 -4.36
N VAL A 170 13.12 -0.37 -5.40
CA VAL A 170 12.25 -0.99 -6.41
C VAL A 170 12.96 -0.94 -7.76
N SER A 171 13.05 -2.08 -8.46
CA SER A 171 13.56 -2.16 -9.82
C SER A 171 12.42 -2.39 -10.80
N PHE A 172 12.35 -1.56 -11.83
CA PHE A 172 11.39 -1.71 -12.92
C PHE A 172 11.98 -2.47 -14.12
N PHE A 173 13.30 -2.63 -14.12
CA PHE A 173 14.00 -3.30 -15.21
C PHE A 173 14.54 -4.63 -14.68
N THR A 174 14.04 -5.72 -15.21
CA THR A 174 14.68 -7.02 -15.01
C THR A 174 16.02 -7.00 -15.74
N ALA A 175 17.08 -7.41 -15.07
CA ALA A 175 18.38 -7.62 -15.72
C ALA A 175 18.16 -8.45 -16.98
N LYS A 176 18.60 -7.91 -18.12
CA LYS A 176 18.49 -8.51 -19.45
C LYS A 176 18.86 -9.99 -19.38
N ALA A 177 17.89 -10.84 -19.66
CA ALA A 177 18.10 -12.26 -19.71
C ALA A 177 19.27 -12.56 -20.65
N ILE A 178 20.23 -13.31 -20.15
CA ILE A 178 21.31 -13.96 -20.90
C ILE A 178 20.69 -14.64 -22.12
N PRO A 179 21.25 -14.50 -23.32
CA PRO A 179 20.71 -15.15 -24.50
C PRO A 179 20.77 -16.64 -24.34
N ALA A 180 19.63 -17.24 -24.13
CA ALA A 180 19.44 -18.64 -23.97
C ALA A 180 18.83 -19.23 -25.23
N GLY A 181 19.36 -20.30 -25.68
CA GLY A 181 18.58 -21.28 -26.37
C GLY A 181 17.80 -22.12 -25.38
N ALA A 182 16.54 -21.80 -25.15
CA ALA A 182 15.50 -22.76 -24.74
C ALA A 182 14.18 -22.03 -24.50
N ALA A 183 13.12 -22.65 -24.94
CA ALA A 183 11.77 -22.16 -25.09
C ALA A 183 11.15 -21.53 -23.86
N ALA A 184 10.49 -20.43 -24.13
CA ALA A 184 9.67 -19.63 -23.26
C ALA A 184 8.52 -20.42 -22.62
N ALA A 185 8.42 -20.27 -21.31
CA ALA A 185 7.13 -20.15 -20.67
C ALA A 185 7.02 -18.71 -20.20
N ALA A 186 5.96 -18.02 -20.59
CA ALA A 186 5.65 -16.67 -20.20
C ALA A 186 5.34 -16.62 -18.69
N GLY A 187 6.40 -16.53 -17.91
CA GLY A 187 6.36 -16.24 -16.49
C GLY A 187 7.30 -15.09 -16.27
N GLY A 188 6.75 -13.87 -16.16
CA GLY A 188 7.53 -12.74 -15.72
C GLY A 188 8.27 -13.13 -14.46
N ALA A 189 9.58 -12.93 -14.45
CA ALA A 189 10.41 -13.17 -13.28
C ALA A 189 9.83 -12.34 -12.13
N ALA A 190 9.10 -12.99 -11.27
CA ALA A 190 8.58 -12.39 -10.06
C ALA A 190 9.79 -12.11 -9.15
N GLY A 191 10.32 -10.89 -9.25
CA GLY A 191 11.24 -10.38 -8.25
C GLY A 191 10.58 -10.56 -6.89
N GLN A 192 11.36 -10.82 -5.87
CA GLN A 192 10.84 -10.90 -4.51
C GLN A 192 10.04 -9.64 -4.20
N PRO A 193 8.84 -9.77 -3.58
CA PRO A 193 7.99 -8.62 -3.29
C PRO A 193 8.74 -7.68 -2.36
N VAL A 194 8.89 -6.42 -2.78
CA VAL A 194 9.53 -5.38 -1.98
C VAL A 194 8.50 -4.89 -0.96
N ARG A 195 8.79 -5.07 0.32
CA ARG A 195 7.94 -4.57 1.39
C ARG A 195 8.11 -3.06 1.54
N CYS A 196 6.98 -2.39 1.75
CA CYS A 196 6.93 -0.98 2.04
C CYS A 196 6.93 -0.75 3.57
N VAL A 197 7.57 0.31 4.00
CA VAL A 197 7.72 0.69 5.42
C VAL A 197 7.14 2.08 5.64
#